data_409179454eaa27d94010d9dc98fbb65c
#
_entry.id   409179454eaa27d94010d9dc98fbb65c
#
_cell.length_a   1.000
_cell.length_b   1.000
_cell.length_c   1.000
_cell.angle_alpha   90.00
_cell.angle_beta   90.00
_cell.angle_gamma   90.00
#
_symmetry.space_group_name_H-M   'P 1'
#
loop_
_entity.id
_entity.type
_entity.pdbx_description
1 polymer ?
#
loop_
_entity_poly.entity_id
_entity_poly.type
_entity_poly.pdbx_seq_one_letter_code
_entity_poly.pdbx_strand_id
1 'polypeptide(L)'
;MLSALVRAALTQRIFVLGVALALIAAGIFATLRLPIDAFPDISTTQVKLILKAPGMTPEEVEQRVVAPLEMELLGIPKQRVLRSVAKYAIADITIDFEDSVDIYWARQQVSERLAAAADAMPANISGGLAPISTPLSDVFMFTIEGGDLSAEERRTLLD
;
A
#
# COMPACT_ATOMS: atom_id res chain seq x y z
N MET A 1 23.84 6.24 -46.49
CA MET A 1 24.09 6.61 -45.10
C MET A 1 24.93 5.55 -44.37
N LEU A 2 24.56 4.25 -44.42
CA LEU A 2 25.29 3.19 -43.72
C LEU A 2 26.80 3.08 -44.15
N SER A 3 27.07 3.19 -45.43
CA SER A 3 28.47 3.15 -45.98
C SER A 3 29.35 4.29 -45.49
N ALA A 4 28.77 5.48 -45.28
CA ALA A 4 29.49 6.64 -44.74
C ALA A 4 29.85 6.43 -43.27
N LEU A 5 28.93 5.86 -42.51
CA LEU A 5 29.09 5.54 -41.08
C LEU A 5 30.15 4.45 -40.84
N VAL A 6 30.14 3.41 -41.70
CA VAL A 6 31.15 2.34 -41.67
C VAL A 6 32.53 2.91 -42.02
N ARG A 7 32.63 3.78 -43.06
CA ARG A 7 33.89 4.40 -43.43
C ARG A 7 34.44 5.32 -42.31
N ALA A 8 33.58 6.12 -41.67
CA ALA A 8 33.99 6.96 -40.55
C ALA A 8 34.48 6.11 -39.36
N ALA A 9 33.81 5.02 -39.08
CA ALA A 9 34.21 4.08 -38.01
C ALA A 9 35.58 3.43 -38.27
N LEU A 10 35.87 3.11 -39.50
CA LEU A 10 37.16 2.51 -39.88
C LEU A 10 38.32 3.52 -39.91
N THR A 11 38.04 4.81 -40.21
CA THR A 11 39.05 5.86 -40.24
C THR A 11 39.38 6.44 -38.88
N GLN A 12 38.41 6.49 -37.98
CA GLN A 12 38.57 7.07 -36.61
C GLN A 12 38.48 6.00 -35.52
N ARG A 13 39.35 5.02 -35.56
CA ARG A 13 39.31 3.83 -34.67
C ARG A 13 39.33 4.19 -33.18
N ILE A 14 40.17 5.16 -32.79
CA ILE A 14 40.32 5.58 -31.40
C ILE A 14 39.04 6.23 -30.88
N PHE A 15 38.40 7.08 -31.71
CA PHE A 15 37.13 7.72 -31.34
C PHE A 15 36.01 6.69 -31.16
N VAL A 16 35.91 5.72 -32.06
CA VAL A 16 34.88 4.65 -31.95
C VAL A 16 35.08 3.78 -30.73
N LEU A 17 36.35 3.44 -30.41
CA LEU A 17 36.68 2.70 -29.21
C LEU A 17 36.32 3.51 -27.94
N GLY A 18 36.60 4.82 -27.94
CA GLY A 18 36.23 5.72 -26.84
C GLY A 18 34.70 5.78 -26.60
N VAL A 19 33.94 5.93 -27.70
CA VAL A 19 32.46 5.93 -27.61
C VAL A 19 31.94 4.58 -27.16
N ALA A 20 32.48 3.46 -27.64
CA ALA A 20 32.06 2.13 -27.19
C ALA A 20 32.34 1.91 -25.71
N LEU A 21 33.50 2.35 -25.23
CA LEU A 21 33.89 2.24 -23.83
C LEU A 21 32.99 3.13 -22.92
N ALA A 22 32.65 4.34 -23.39
CA ALA A 22 31.71 5.23 -22.69
C ALA A 22 30.31 4.64 -22.64
N LEU A 23 29.81 4.01 -23.69
CA LEU A 23 28.52 3.34 -23.71
C LEU A 23 28.49 2.14 -22.78
N ILE A 24 29.54 1.34 -22.72
CA ILE A 24 29.67 0.21 -21.78
C ILE A 24 29.66 0.73 -20.34
N ALA A 25 30.45 1.76 -20.04
CA ALA A 25 30.48 2.34 -18.70
C ALA A 25 29.11 2.93 -18.30
N ALA A 26 28.45 3.63 -19.22
CA ALA A 26 27.10 4.17 -18.99
C ALA A 26 26.06 3.04 -18.77
N GLY A 27 26.17 1.96 -19.53
CA GLY A 27 25.31 0.78 -19.38
C GLY A 27 25.49 0.10 -18.02
N ILE A 28 26.72 -0.12 -17.59
CA ILE A 28 27.03 -0.67 -16.26
C ILE A 28 26.47 0.26 -15.15
N PHE A 29 26.73 1.56 -15.27
CA PHE A 29 26.24 2.54 -14.30
C PHE A 29 24.70 2.59 -14.23
N ALA A 30 24.03 2.54 -15.37
CA ALA A 30 22.57 2.49 -15.44
C ALA A 30 22.01 1.22 -14.78
N THR A 31 22.63 0.06 -15.06
CA THR A 31 22.22 -1.24 -14.49
C THR A 31 22.39 -1.27 -12.96
N LEU A 32 23.46 -0.70 -12.43
CA LEU A 32 23.71 -0.63 -10.98
C LEU A 32 22.75 0.33 -10.25
N ARG A 33 22.13 1.25 -10.98
CA ARG A 33 21.12 2.18 -10.43
C ARG A 33 19.67 1.78 -10.72
N LEU A 34 19.48 0.69 -11.44
CA LEU A 34 18.13 0.22 -11.71
C LEU A 34 17.50 -0.31 -10.40
N PRO A 35 16.43 0.29 -9.90
CA PRO A 35 15.69 -0.30 -8.81
C PRO A 35 15.06 -1.59 -9.31
N ILE A 36 15.55 -2.73 -8.83
CA ILE A 36 14.99 -4.05 -9.15
C ILE A 36 14.10 -4.43 -7.99
N ASP A 37 12.81 -4.17 -8.12
CA ASP A 37 11.81 -4.71 -7.23
C ASP A 37 11.51 -6.15 -7.67
N ALA A 38 11.70 -7.10 -6.76
CA ALA A 38 11.40 -8.51 -7.02
C ALA A 38 9.91 -8.74 -7.35
N PHE A 39 9.05 -7.89 -6.82
CA PHE A 39 7.63 -7.82 -7.13
C PHE A 39 7.26 -6.36 -7.39
N PRO A 40 6.79 -6.01 -8.60
CA PRO A 40 6.26 -4.67 -8.85
C PRO A 40 5.07 -4.43 -7.92
N ASP A 41 5.06 -3.28 -7.25
CA ASP A 41 3.90 -2.87 -6.46
C ASP A 41 2.77 -2.47 -7.40
N ILE A 42 1.87 -3.42 -7.64
CA ILE A 42 0.66 -3.23 -8.44
C ILE A 42 -0.53 -2.81 -7.57
N SER A 43 -0.29 -2.48 -6.30
CA SER A 43 -1.35 -2.06 -5.39
C SER A 43 -1.94 -0.73 -5.86
N THR A 44 -3.25 -0.69 -6.00
CA THR A 44 -3.98 0.57 -6.20
C THR A 44 -3.88 1.42 -4.94
N THR A 45 -4.02 2.76 -5.08
CA THR A 45 -4.12 3.64 -3.91
C THR A 45 -5.36 3.26 -3.11
N GLN A 46 -5.16 2.61 -1.97
CA GLN A 46 -6.21 2.03 -1.14
C GLN A 46 -6.13 2.55 0.29
N VAL A 47 -7.28 2.95 0.82
CA VAL A 47 -7.43 3.31 2.24
C VAL A 47 -8.34 2.32 2.92
N LYS A 48 -7.89 1.78 4.04
CA LYS A 48 -8.62 0.80 4.82
C LYS A 48 -9.01 1.37 6.18
N LEU A 49 -10.28 1.16 6.56
CA LEU A 49 -10.84 1.48 7.86
C LEU A 49 -11.16 0.17 8.59
N ILE A 50 -10.71 0.04 9.81
CA ILE A 50 -11.07 -1.08 10.67
C ILE A 50 -11.67 -0.51 11.96
N LEU A 51 -12.95 -0.76 12.16
CA LEU A 51 -13.68 -0.31 13.35
C LEU A 51 -14.12 -1.52 14.17
N LYS A 52 -13.94 -1.43 15.47
CA LYS A 52 -14.37 -2.43 16.44
C LYS A 52 -15.67 -1.97 17.05
N ALA A 53 -16.69 -2.84 17.02
CA ALA A 53 -18.03 -2.64 17.54
C ALA A 53 -18.38 -3.74 18.56
N PRO A 54 -17.81 -3.73 19.76
CA PRO A 54 -17.93 -4.82 20.71
C PRO A 54 -19.38 -5.16 21.04
N GLY A 55 -19.71 -6.45 21.01
CA GLY A 55 -21.04 -6.96 21.36
C GLY A 55 -22.11 -6.84 20.27
N MET A 56 -21.77 -6.33 19.07
CA MET A 56 -22.72 -6.21 17.96
C MET A 56 -22.64 -7.42 17.03
N THR A 57 -23.82 -7.86 16.59
CA THR A 57 -23.96 -8.85 15.50
C THR A 57 -23.56 -8.24 14.16
N PRO A 58 -23.27 -9.03 13.12
CA PRO A 58 -22.96 -8.49 11.78
C PRO A 58 -24.05 -7.56 11.24
N GLU A 59 -25.32 -7.86 11.46
CA GLU A 59 -26.46 -7.04 11.03
C GLU A 59 -26.48 -5.70 11.78
N GLU A 60 -26.19 -5.70 13.06
CA GLU A 60 -26.12 -4.46 13.85
C GLU A 60 -24.90 -3.61 13.45
N VAL A 61 -23.75 -4.24 13.17
CA VAL A 61 -22.55 -3.56 12.64
C VAL A 61 -22.86 -2.92 11.29
N GLU A 62 -23.55 -3.64 10.40
CA GLU A 62 -23.95 -3.11 9.10
C GLU A 62 -24.86 -1.90 9.25
N GLN A 63 -25.94 -2.02 10.02
CA GLN A 63 -26.94 -0.96 10.14
C GLN A 63 -26.49 0.27 10.91
N ARG A 64 -25.68 0.10 11.96
CA ARG A 64 -25.33 1.17 12.92
C ARG A 64 -23.94 1.75 12.69
N VAL A 65 -23.05 1.05 11.98
CA VAL A 65 -21.68 1.49 11.76
C VAL A 65 -21.39 1.64 10.28
N VAL A 66 -21.61 0.58 9.49
CA VAL A 66 -21.25 0.57 8.07
C VAL A 66 -22.13 1.53 7.28
N ALA A 67 -23.46 1.42 7.38
CA ALA A 67 -24.38 2.22 6.57
C ALA A 67 -24.23 3.75 6.79
N PRO A 68 -24.11 4.29 8.01
CA PRO A 68 -23.84 5.71 8.21
C PRO A 68 -22.48 6.15 7.61
N LEU A 69 -21.45 5.31 7.75
CA LEU A 69 -20.12 5.59 7.20
C LEU A 69 -20.11 5.57 5.68
N GLU A 70 -20.78 4.62 5.05
CA GLU A 70 -20.87 4.55 3.59
C GLU A 70 -21.50 5.82 3.02
N MET A 71 -22.54 6.33 3.62
CA MET A 71 -23.18 7.57 3.18
C MET A 71 -22.22 8.77 3.19
N GLU A 72 -21.38 8.88 4.21
CA GLU A 72 -20.37 9.94 4.30
C GLU A 72 -19.18 9.71 3.36
N LEU A 73 -18.77 8.47 3.16
CA LEU A 73 -17.61 8.10 2.34
C LEU A 73 -17.89 8.12 0.84
N LEU A 74 -19.14 7.93 0.41
CA LEU A 74 -19.51 7.92 -1.02
C LEU A 74 -19.26 9.24 -1.75
N GLY A 75 -19.10 10.35 -1.05
CA GLY A 75 -18.87 11.66 -1.64
C GLY A 75 -17.40 12.04 -1.85
N ILE A 76 -16.44 11.15 -1.62
CA ILE A 76 -15.01 11.46 -1.75
C ILE A 76 -14.61 11.51 -3.22
N PRO A 77 -13.99 12.63 -3.70
CA PRO A 77 -13.55 12.74 -5.08
C PRO A 77 -12.50 11.67 -5.46
N LYS A 78 -12.51 11.23 -6.72
CA LYS A 78 -11.58 10.22 -7.28
C LYS A 78 -11.64 8.84 -6.63
N GLN A 79 -12.69 8.56 -5.90
CA GLN A 79 -13.01 7.23 -5.41
C GLN A 79 -13.48 6.35 -6.58
N ARG A 80 -12.94 5.14 -6.69
CA ARG A 80 -13.34 4.16 -7.71
C ARG A 80 -14.32 3.15 -7.16
N VAL A 81 -13.98 2.58 -6.01
CA VAL A 81 -14.78 1.52 -5.38
C VAL A 81 -14.77 1.68 -3.88
N LEU A 82 -15.94 1.54 -3.26
CA LEU A 82 -16.13 1.39 -1.82
C LEU A 82 -16.62 -0.03 -1.55
N ARG A 83 -15.94 -0.73 -0.68
CA ARG A 83 -16.32 -2.09 -0.25
C ARG A 83 -16.34 -2.15 1.26
N SER A 84 -17.42 -2.68 1.79
CA SER A 84 -17.59 -2.84 3.22
C SER A 84 -17.92 -4.29 3.57
N VAL A 85 -17.39 -4.75 4.68
CA VAL A 85 -17.65 -6.08 5.22
C VAL A 85 -17.97 -5.94 6.70
N ALA A 86 -19.20 -6.26 7.07
CA ALA A 86 -19.63 -6.36 8.45
C ALA A 86 -19.38 -7.79 8.97
N LYS A 87 -18.62 -7.89 10.06
CA LYS A 87 -18.35 -9.13 10.79
C LYS A 87 -18.80 -8.97 12.23
N TYR A 88 -18.83 -10.08 13.00
CA TYR A 88 -19.09 -10.00 14.42
C TYR A 88 -18.11 -9.05 15.12
N ALA A 89 -18.64 -8.00 15.73
CA ALA A 89 -17.88 -6.96 16.42
C ALA A 89 -16.85 -6.17 15.57
N ILE A 90 -16.84 -6.26 14.24
CA ILE A 90 -15.87 -5.58 13.38
C ILE A 90 -16.54 -5.10 12.08
N ALA A 91 -16.28 -3.83 11.72
CA ALA A 91 -16.52 -3.30 10.40
C ALA A 91 -15.17 -3.11 9.67
N ASP A 92 -15.06 -3.67 8.48
CA ASP A 92 -13.89 -3.56 7.60
C ASP A 92 -14.32 -2.85 6.32
N ILE A 93 -13.86 -1.62 6.12
CA ILE A 93 -14.24 -0.78 4.99
C ILE A 93 -12.98 -0.48 4.18
N THR A 94 -13.03 -0.75 2.90
CA THR A 94 -11.93 -0.54 1.97
C THR A 94 -12.37 0.42 0.87
N ILE A 95 -11.59 1.45 0.66
CA ILE A 95 -11.83 2.50 -0.34
C ILE A 95 -10.67 2.50 -1.32
N ASP A 96 -10.97 2.17 -2.58
CA ASP A 96 -10.01 2.22 -3.68
C ASP A 96 -10.13 3.55 -4.39
N PHE A 97 -9.00 4.20 -4.65
CA PHE A 97 -8.89 5.46 -5.37
C PHE A 97 -8.28 5.25 -6.75
N GLU A 98 -8.31 6.28 -7.58
CA GLU A 98 -7.57 6.31 -8.83
C GLU A 98 -6.05 6.25 -8.56
N ASP A 99 -5.29 5.60 -9.44
CA ASP A 99 -3.84 5.39 -9.27
C ASP A 99 -3.02 6.70 -9.23
N SER A 100 -3.61 7.79 -9.73
CA SER A 100 -3.02 9.14 -9.70
C SER A 100 -3.14 9.86 -8.35
N VAL A 101 -3.87 9.28 -7.40
CA VAL A 101 -4.16 9.91 -6.10
C VAL A 101 -3.04 9.62 -5.11
N ASP A 102 -2.56 10.66 -4.45
CA ASP A 102 -1.63 10.52 -3.34
C ASP A 102 -2.30 9.83 -2.13
N ILE A 103 -1.63 8.84 -1.55
CA ILE A 103 -2.17 8.04 -0.45
C ILE A 103 -2.42 8.87 0.81
N TYR A 104 -1.58 9.88 1.08
CA TYR A 104 -1.74 10.72 2.27
C TYR A 104 -2.93 11.65 2.13
N TRP A 105 -3.15 12.21 0.91
CA TRP A 105 -4.34 12.99 0.61
C TRP A 105 -5.60 12.15 0.75
N ALA A 106 -5.61 10.93 0.19
CA ALA A 106 -6.74 10.02 0.31
C ALA A 106 -7.08 9.71 1.78
N ARG A 107 -6.06 9.41 2.59
CA ARG A 107 -6.22 9.16 4.02
C ARG A 107 -6.77 10.36 4.77
N GLN A 108 -6.34 11.57 4.43
CA GLN A 108 -6.87 12.80 5.03
C GLN A 108 -8.35 12.96 4.72
N GLN A 109 -8.77 12.79 3.45
CA GLN A 109 -10.18 12.86 3.07
C GLN A 109 -11.04 11.83 3.81
N VAL A 110 -10.56 10.59 3.91
CA VAL A 110 -11.27 9.53 4.66
C VAL A 110 -11.34 9.86 6.15
N SER A 111 -10.27 10.41 6.73
CA SER A 111 -10.24 10.82 8.15
C SER A 111 -11.26 11.94 8.45
N GLU A 112 -11.36 12.93 7.56
CA GLU A 112 -12.34 14.02 7.69
C GLU A 112 -13.78 13.49 7.64
N ARG A 113 -14.07 12.57 6.71
CA ARG A 113 -15.40 11.92 6.62
C ARG A 113 -15.70 11.01 7.80
N LEU A 114 -14.70 10.28 8.29
CA LEU A 114 -14.84 9.47 9.51
C LEU A 114 -15.20 10.33 10.72
N ALA A 115 -14.55 11.49 10.86
CA ALA A 115 -14.85 12.41 11.94
C ALA A 115 -16.27 13.01 11.82
N ALA A 116 -16.73 13.30 10.60
CA ALA A 116 -18.09 13.77 10.36
C ALA A 116 -19.17 12.72 10.69
N ALA A 117 -18.87 11.43 10.44
CA ALA A 117 -19.77 10.34 10.76
C ALA A 117 -19.79 9.95 12.26
N ALA A 118 -18.86 10.47 13.06
CA ALA A 118 -18.70 10.05 14.46
C ALA A 118 -19.95 10.21 15.30
N ASP A 119 -20.69 11.30 15.11
CA ASP A 119 -21.92 11.60 15.87
C ASP A 119 -23.10 10.69 15.48
N ALA A 120 -23.05 10.10 14.30
CA ALA A 120 -24.08 9.15 13.83
C ALA A 120 -23.82 7.70 14.28
N MET A 121 -22.65 7.42 14.83
CA MET A 121 -22.24 6.09 15.28
C MET A 121 -22.42 5.91 16.78
N PRO A 122 -22.59 4.67 17.26
CA PRO A 122 -22.61 4.37 18.70
C PRO A 122 -21.30 4.75 19.41
N ALA A 123 -21.38 5.26 20.62
CA ALA A 123 -20.22 5.77 21.39
C ALA A 123 -19.17 4.72 21.75
N ASN A 124 -19.51 3.42 21.68
CA ASN A 124 -18.61 2.31 22.00
C ASN A 124 -17.78 1.81 20.81
N ILE A 125 -17.83 2.50 19.68
CA ILE A 125 -17.03 2.17 18.50
C ILE A 125 -15.60 2.69 18.70
N SER A 126 -14.63 1.85 18.37
CA SER A 126 -13.21 2.20 18.43
C SER A 126 -12.47 1.72 17.18
N GLY A 127 -11.30 2.30 16.91
CA GLY A 127 -10.54 1.99 15.70
C GLY A 127 -10.36 3.21 14.81
N GLY A 128 -10.18 2.99 13.52
CA GLY A 128 -9.95 4.04 12.55
C GLY A 128 -9.21 3.56 11.31
N LEU A 129 -8.41 4.46 10.74
CA LEU A 129 -7.58 4.17 9.57
C LEU A 129 -6.53 3.10 9.89
N ALA A 130 -6.54 2.02 9.14
CA ALA A 130 -5.48 1.02 9.20
C ALA A 130 -4.13 1.64 8.76
N PRO A 131 -3.00 1.09 9.21
CA PRO A 131 -1.68 1.48 8.70
C PRO A 131 -1.62 1.33 7.18
N ILE A 132 -0.76 2.11 6.54
CA ILE A 132 -0.45 1.93 5.12
C ILE A 132 0.27 0.58 5.04
N SER A 133 -0.36 -0.38 4.37
CA SER A 133 0.21 -1.69 4.13
C SER A 133 0.14 -2.02 2.65
N THR A 134 1.23 -2.51 2.12
CA THR A 134 1.30 -3.12 0.80
C THR A 134 1.37 -4.64 0.95
N PRO A 135 1.13 -5.43 -0.09
CA PRO A 135 1.34 -6.88 -0.04
C PRO A 135 2.76 -7.29 0.37
N LEU A 136 3.72 -6.35 0.30
CA LEU A 136 5.12 -6.51 0.70
C LEU A 136 5.40 -6.02 2.14
N SER A 137 4.36 -5.70 2.92
CA SER A 137 4.52 -5.14 4.28
C SER A 137 5.02 -6.15 5.30
N ASP A 138 4.93 -7.44 5.02
CA ASP A 138 5.49 -8.48 5.86
C ASP A 138 6.99 -8.64 5.57
N VAL A 139 7.79 -7.73 6.14
CA VAL A 139 9.24 -7.65 5.89
C VAL A 139 10.01 -8.71 6.64
N PHE A 140 9.48 -9.20 7.75
CA PHE A 140 10.17 -10.14 8.61
C PHE A 140 9.19 -11.04 9.36
N MET A 141 9.31 -12.34 9.13
CA MET A 141 8.61 -13.37 9.90
C MET A 141 9.64 -14.24 10.61
N PHE A 142 9.44 -14.50 11.89
CA PHE A 142 10.30 -15.37 12.66
C PHE A 142 9.50 -16.22 13.64
N THR A 143 10.05 -17.38 13.95
CA THR A 143 9.52 -18.27 14.97
C THR A 143 10.52 -18.37 16.11
N ILE A 144 10.02 -18.41 17.34
CA ILE A 144 10.84 -18.68 18.52
C ILE A 144 10.68 -20.17 18.83
N GLU A 145 11.75 -20.93 18.64
CA GLU A 145 11.82 -22.33 18.94
C GLU A 145 12.81 -22.58 20.09
N GLY A 146 12.54 -23.62 20.89
CA GLY A 146 13.40 -24.06 21.99
C GLY A 146 13.01 -23.51 23.35
N GLY A 147 13.64 -24.09 24.40
CA GLY A 147 13.33 -23.79 25.81
C GLY A 147 12.00 -24.39 26.30
N ASP A 148 11.90 -24.65 27.59
CA ASP A 148 10.67 -25.10 28.26
C ASP A 148 9.71 -23.94 28.58
N LEU A 149 9.67 -22.90 27.72
CA LEU A 149 8.81 -21.74 27.89
C LEU A 149 7.39 -22.00 27.38
N SER A 150 6.41 -21.60 28.13
CA SER A 150 5.02 -21.59 27.72
C SER A 150 4.78 -20.62 26.54
N ALA A 151 3.67 -20.78 25.81
CA ALA A 151 3.31 -19.87 24.71
C ALA A 151 3.12 -18.41 25.19
N GLU A 152 2.67 -18.22 26.43
CA GLU A 152 2.48 -16.91 27.05
C GLU A 152 3.80 -16.23 27.40
N GLU A 153 4.76 -16.98 27.95
CA GLU A 153 6.12 -16.49 28.22
C GLU A 153 6.88 -16.14 26.94
N ARG A 154 6.71 -16.95 25.88
CA ARG A 154 7.29 -16.64 24.54
C ARG A 154 6.73 -15.36 23.95
N ARG A 155 5.44 -15.09 24.15
CA ARG A 155 4.80 -13.84 23.70
C ARG A 155 5.35 -12.63 24.46
N THR A 156 5.56 -12.75 25.76
CA THR A 156 6.12 -11.67 26.60
C THR A 156 7.56 -11.30 26.22
N LEU A 157 8.31 -12.23 25.60
CA LEU A 157 9.64 -11.96 25.07
C LEU A 157 9.65 -11.21 23.74
N LEU A 158 8.50 -11.12 23.07
CA LEU A 158 8.32 -10.47 21.76
C LEU A 158 7.80 -9.03 21.87
N ASP A 159 7.16 -8.67 22.98
CA ASP A 159 6.64 -7.35 23.27
C ASP A 159 7.70 -6.46 23.95
#